data_5065d3c21c26ecd18d8cc03241e244cc
#
_entry.id   5065d3c21c26ecd18d8cc03241e244cc
#
_cell.length_a   1.000
_cell.length_b   1.000
_cell.length_c   1.000
_cell.angle_alpha   90.00
_cell.angle_beta   90.00
_cell.angle_gamma   90.00
#
_symmetry.space_group_name_H-M   'P 1'
#
loop_
_entity.id
_entity.type
_entity.pdbx_description
1 polymer ?
#
loop_
_entity_poly.entity_id
_entity_poly.type
_entity_poly.pdbx_seq_one_letter_code
_entity_poly.pdbx_strand_id
1 'polypeptide(L)'
;MDYEDLEIGAVYPSRFGRTVLEADNVWFTLLTLNTNPIHFDAEYAASTEWKRPLVDSTFTLALVTGLSVVDVSERGVNLGWREVRLPAPVFAGDTLRAETEILEKRESGSRPGQGIVTVRTRGLNQRDEVVIEFERSIMVPLA
;
A
#
# COMPACT_ATOMS: atom_id res chain seq x y z
N MET A 1 0.03 -17.75 1.13
CA MET A 1 -1.23 -18.48 1.42
C MET A 1 -1.98 -18.69 0.12
N ASP A 2 -2.63 -19.82 -0.02
CA ASP A 2 -3.50 -20.08 -1.15
C ASP A 2 -4.91 -19.52 -0.90
N TYR A 3 -5.74 -19.52 -1.92
CA TYR A 3 -7.10 -18.97 -1.82
C TYR A 3 -7.89 -19.58 -0.65
N GLU A 4 -7.75 -20.89 -0.45
CA GLU A 4 -8.46 -21.62 0.58
C GLU A 4 -8.07 -21.22 2.00
N ASP A 5 -6.82 -20.80 2.19
CA ASP A 5 -6.28 -20.39 3.50
C ASP A 5 -6.76 -19.00 3.95
N LEU A 6 -7.26 -18.20 3.01
CA LEU A 6 -7.71 -16.84 3.30
C LEU A 6 -9.11 -16.87 3.90
N GLU A 7 -9.26 -16.39 5.12
CA GLU A 7 -10.55 -16.37 5.85
C GLU A 7 -11.18 -14.98 5.81
N ILE A 8 -12.46 -14.90 5.45
CA ILE A 8 -13.22 -13.64 5.47
C ILE A 8 -13.25 -13.10 6.90
N GLY A 9 -12.93 -11.81 7.05
CA GLY A 9 -12.83 -11.12 8.33
C GLY A 9 -11.49 -11.28 9.04
N ALA A 10 -10.61 -12.18 8.58
CA ALA A 10 -9.25 -12.28 9.14
C ALA A 10 -8.40 -11.07 8.74
N VAL A 11 -7.52 -10.65 9.65
CA VAL A 11 -6.58 -9.54 9.45
C VAL A 11 -5.15 -10.09 9.47
N TYR A 12 -4.43 -9.82 8.42
CA TYR A 12 -3.03 -10.26 8.25
C TYR A 12 -2.10 -9.05 8.34
N PRO A 13 -1.31 -8.93 9.43
CA PRO A 13 -0.30 -7.88 9.53
C PRO A 13 0.89 -8.20 8.64
N SER A 14 1.54 -7.16 8.11
CA SER A 14 2.82 -7.35 7.40
C SER A 14 3.88 -7.92 8.32
N ARG A 15 4.77 -8.77 7.78
CA ARG A 15 5.82 -9.46 8.56
C ARG A 15 6.88 -8.51 9.09
N PHE A 16 7.05 -7.36 8.47
CA PHE A 16 8.02 -6.34 8.85
C PHE A 16 7.50 -4.94 8.50
N GLY A 17 8.12 -3.94 9.10
CA GLY A 17 7.95 -2.54 8.74
C GLY A 17 9.10 -2.07 7.84
N ARG A 18 8.88 -0.94 7.17
CA ARG A 18 9.87 -0.33 6.28
C ARG A 18 9.98 1.16 6.59
N THR A 19 11.14 1.63 6.97
CA THR A 19 11.40 3.05 7.15
C THR A 19 11.57 3.73 5.80
N VAL A 20 10.82 4.80 5.58
CA VAL A 20 10.88 5.62 4.37
C VAL A 20 12.12 6.50 4.42
N LEU A 21 12.92 6.48 3.35
CA LEU A 21 14.12 7.28 3.19
C LEU A 21 13.85 8.50 2.28
N GLU A 22 14.63 9.55 2.42
CA GLU A 22 14.58 10.69 1.50
C GLU A 22 14.84 10.25 0.04
N ALA A 23 15.80 9.33 -0.14
CA ALA A 23 16.13 8.77 -1.45
C ALA A 23 14.93 8.05 -2.09
N ASP A 24 14.13 7.33 -1.31
CA ASP A 24 12.91 6.68 -1.80
C ASP A 24 11.97 7.69 -2.46
N ASN A 25 11.73 8.79 -1.78
CA ASN A 25 10.80 9.82 -2.25
C ASN A 25 11.31 10.52 -3.51
N VAL A 26 12.56 10.95 -3.50
CA VAL A 26 13.20 11.64 -4.63
C VAL A 26 13.24 10.74 -5.86
N TRP A 27 13.73 9.52 -5.73
CA TRP A 27 13.87 8.59 -6.84
C TRP A 27 12.51 8.20 -7.43
N PHE A 28 11.57 7.82 -6.58
CA PHE A 28 10.24 7.41 -7.04
C PHE A 28 9.52 8.57 -7.75
N THR A 29 9.55 9.75 -7.15
CA THR A 29 8.87 10.93 -7.68
C THR A 29 9.42 11.32 -9.05
N LEU A 30 10.74 11.37 -9.20
CA LEU A 30 11.36 11.74 -10.47
C LEU A 30 11.28 10.63 -11.51
N LEU A 31 11.41 9.36 -11.08
CA LEU A 31 11.24 8.20 -11.98
C LEU A 31 9.86 8.18 -12.63
N THR A 32 8.84 8.61 -11.89
CA THR A 32 7.44 8.61 -12.35
C THR A 32 7.00 9.96 -12.92
N LEU A 33 7.96 10.87 -13.18
CA LEU A 33 7.74 12.18 -13.82
C LEU A 33 6.83 13.11 -13.01
N ASN A 34 6.77 12.95 -11.70
CA ASN A 34 6.10 13.90 -10.82
C ASN A 34 7.05 15.04 -10.51
N THR A 35 6.82 16.19 -11.11
CA THR A 35 7.66 17.37 -10.98
C THR A 35 7.23 18.34 -9.88
N ASN A 36 6.32 17.93 -9.01
CA ASN A 36 5.92 18.76 -7.88
C ASN A 36 7.08 18.91 -6.88
N PRO A 37 7.63 20.11 -6.72
CA PRO A 37 8.83 20.33 -5.90
C PRO A 37 8.63 20.02 -4.42
N ILE A 38 7.39 19.89 -3.95
CA ILE A 38 7.10 19.54 -2.56
C ILE A 38 7.73 18.19 -2.13
N HIS A 39 8.04 17.31 -3.08
CA HIS A 39 8.57 15.98 -2.80
C HIS A 39 10.10 15.93 -2.78
N PHE A 40 10.81 16.86 -3.44
CA PHE A 40 12.26 16.75 -3.62
C PHE A 40 13.04 18.06 -3.46
N ASP A 41 12.37 19.21 -3.33
CA ASP A 41 12.99 20.51 -3.10
C ASP A 41 12.76 20.93 -1.64
N ALA A 42 13.78 20.75 -0.80
CA ALA A 42 13.68 21.03 0.62
C ALA A 42 13.45 22.53 0.92
N GLU A 43 13.98 23.44 0.12
CA GLU A 43 13.77 24.87 0.27
C GLU A 43 12.32 25.25 -0.04
N TYR A 44 11.80 24.70 -1.13
CA TYR A 44 10.39 24.88 -1.47
C TYR A 44 9.48 24.28 -0.39
N ALA A 45 9.73 23.06 0.03
CA ALA A 45 8.93 22.37 1.04
C ALA A 45 8.93 23.09 2.40
N ALA A 46 10.06 23.71 2.79
CA ALA A 46 10.17 24.49 4.01
C ALA A 46 9.23 25.73 4.00
N SER A 47 8.88 26.24 2.84
CA SER A 47 7.94 27.36 2.68
C SER A 47 6.48 26.94 2.73
N THR A 48 6.18 25.63 2.69
CA THR A 48 4.81 25.10 2.76
C THR A 48 4.38 24.82 4.20
N GLU A 49 3.10 24.54 4.39
CA GLU A 49 2.57 24.13 5.70
C GLU A 49 3.24 22.86 6.25
N TRP A 50 3.79 22.01 5.38
CA TRP A 50 4.43 20.73 5.75
C TRP A 50 5.84 20.93 6.32
N LYS A 51 6.52 22.04 6.01
CA LYS A 51 7.86 22.44 6.49
C LYS A 51 9.01 21.53 6.08
N ARG A 52 8.75 20.44 5.39
CA ARG A 52 9.73 19.45 4.91
C ARG A 52 9.16 18.68 3.72
N PRO A 53 9.98 18.00 2.91
CA PRO A 53 9.46 17.24 1.77
C PRO A 53 8.40 16.23 2.18
N LEU A 54 7.24 16.33 1.52
CA LEU A 54 6.13 15.39 1.67
C LEU A 54 6.42 14.17 0.80
N VAL A 55 6.22 12.97 1.33
CA VAL A 55 6.35 11.73 0.54
C VAL A 55 5.23 11.67 -0.51
N ASP A 56 5.60 11.31 -1.74
CA ASP A 56 4.68 11.10 -2.84
C ASP A 56 3.64 10.05 -2.46
N SER A 57 2.36 10.39 -2.58
CA SER A 57 1.27 9.50 -2.19
C SER A 57 1.24 8.20 -3.00
N THR A 58 1.70 8.22 -4.25
CA THR A 58 1.81 7.01 -5.07
C THR A 58 2.94 6.10 -4.62
N PHE A 59 4.01 6.66 -4.04
CA PHE A 59 5.03 5.86 -3.35
C PHE A 59 4.43 5.17 -2.12
N THR A 60 3.67 5.88 -1.31
CA THR A 60 3.00 5.32 -0.14
C THR A 60 2.06 4.17 -0.54
N LEU A 61 1.27 4.36 -1.59
CA LEU A 61 0.41 3.31 -2.14
C LEU A 61 1.22 2.09 -2.58
N ALA A 62 2.30 2.29 -3.32
CA ALA A 62 3.15 1.21 -3.81
C ALA A 62 3.83 0.45 -2.66
N LEU A 63 4.39 1.18 -1.68
CA LEU A 63 5.06 0.57 -0.53
C LEU A 63 4.11 -0.26 0.33
N VAL A 64 2.96 0.30 0.69
CA VAL A 64 1.97 -0.39 1.53
C VAL A 64 1.36 -1.58 0.80
N THR A 65 1.13 -1.47 -0.51
CA THR A 65 0.75 -2.63 -1.33
C THR A 65 1.83 -3.71 -1.27
N GLY A 66 3.10 -3.33 -1.44
CA GLY A 66 4.23 -4.26 -1.37
C GLY A 66 4.36 -4.95 -0.01
N LEU A 67 4.15 -4.23 1.09
CA LEU A 67 4.17 -4.80 2.44
C LEU A 67 3.07 -5.86 2.65
N SER A 68 1.97 -5.78 1.92
CA SER A 68 0.85 -6.73 2.01
C SER A 68 1.00 -7.95 1.11
N VAL A 69 2.04 -8.01 0.27
CA VAL A 69 2.19 -9.07 -0.75
C VAL A 69 2.45 -10.44 -0.13
N VAL A 70 3.39 -10.54 0.80
CA VAL A 70 3.94 -11.81 1.28
C VAL A 70 2.87 -12.76 1.81
N ASP A 71 1.92 -12.25 2.58
CA ASP A 71 0.92 -13.11 3.22
C ASP A 71 -0.37 -13.24 2.40
N VAL A 72 -0.70 -12.26 1.58
CA VAL A 72 -2.03 -12.17 0.95
C VAL A 72 -1.99 -12.38 -0.56
N SER A 73 -0.99 -11.84 -1.25
CA SER A 73 -1.02 -11.78 -2.70
C SER A 73 0.28 -12.18 -3.40
N GLU A 74 1.16 -12.93 -2.75
CA GLU A 74 2.45 -13.33 -3.32
C GLU A 74 2.30 -14.09 -4.65
N ARG A 75 1.25 -14.88 -4.79
CA ARG A 75 0.92 -15.61 -6.02
C ARG A 75 -0.23 -14.97 -6.80
N GLY A 76 -0.69 -13.81 -6.34
CA GLY A 76 -1.85 -13.13 -6.91
C GLY A 76 -1.50 -12.13 -7.99
N VAL A 77 -2.51 -11.81 -8.79
CA VAL A 77 -2.48 -10.72 -9.76
C VAL A 77 -3.44 -9.64 -9.31
N ASN A 78 -2.92 -8.42 -9.14
CA ASN A 78 -3.76 -7.29 -8.76
C ASN A 78 -4.67 -6.90 -9.94
N LEU A 79 -5.97 -6.81 -9.68
CA LEU A 79 -6.97 -6.44 -10.69
C LEU A 79 -7.37 -4.97 -10.61
N GLY A 80 -7.17 -4.34 -9.45
CA GLY A 80 -7.47 -2.93 -9.29
C GLY A 80 -7.49 -2.47 -7.85
N TRP A 81 -7.47 -1.16 -7.68
CA TRP A 81 -7.66 -0.47 -6.41
C TRP A 81 -8.96 0.33 -6.45
N ARG A 82 -9.59 0.48 -5.31
CA ARG A 82 -10.70 1.40 -5.09
C ARG A 82 -10.64 1.99 -3.69
N GLU A 83 -11.37 3.10 -3.48
CA GLU A 83 -11.50 3.74 -2.17
C GLU A 83 -10.13 4.08 -1.55
N VAL A 84 -9.19 4.55 -2.36
CA VAL A 84 -7.88 4.98 -1.88
C VAL A 84 -8.02 6.30 -1.14
N ARG A 85 -7.62 6.31 0.15
CA ARG A 85 -7.67 7.48 1.03
C ARG A 85 -6.35 7.68 1.72
N LEU A 86 -6.00 8.94 1.95
CA LEU A 86 -4.74 9.38 2.54
C LEU A 86 -5.03 10.24 3.79
N PRO A 87 -5.41 9.63 4.93
CA PRO A 87 -5.84 10.38 6.12
C PRO A 87 -4.73 11.20 6.78
N ALA A 88 -3.47 10.81 6.63
CA ALA A 88 -2.34 11.49 7.23
C ALA A 88 -1.14 11.52 6.29
N PRO A 89 -0.29 12.56 6.36
CA PRO A 89 0.91 12.67 5.54
C PRO A 89 1.99 11.68 5.97
N VAL A 90 2.88 11.35 5.03
CA VAL A 90 4.08 10.54 5.28
C VAL A 90 5.30 11.39 4.99
N PHE A 91 6.31 11.27 5.85
CA PHE A 91 7.60 11.95 5.72
C PHE A 91 8.74 10.93 5.79
N ALA A 92 9.88 11.27 5.20
CA ALA A 92 11.09 10.48 5.39
C ALA A 92 11.39 10.33 6.89
N GLY A 93 11.77 9.12 7.31
CA GLY A 93 11.95 8.75 8.72
C GLY A 93 10.75 8.04 9.31
N ASP A 94 9.56 8.15 8.73
CA ASP A 94 8.41 7.34 9.13
C ASP A 94 8.65 5.87 8.80
N THR A 95 8.23 4.98 9.69
CA THR A 95 8.27 3.53 9.45
C THR A 95 6.86 3.03 9.23
N LEU A 96 6.62 2.46 8.06
CA LEU A 96 5.29 1.97 7.67
C LEU A 96 5.21 0.45 7.81
N ARG A 97 4.04 -0.02 8.22
CA ARG A 97 3.62 -1.41 8.19
C ARG A 97 2.22 -1.49 7.60
N ALA A 98 1.80 -2.66 7.20
CA ALA A 98 0.49 -2.88 6.64
C ALA A 98 -0.34 -3.86 7.47
N GLU A 99 -1.64 -3.68 7.45
CA GLU A 99 -2.63 -4.65 7.94
C GLU A 99 -3.65 -4.87 6.83
N THR A 100 -3.93 -6.13 6.51
CA THR A 100 -4.83 -6.47 5.41
C THR A 100 -5.96 -7.37 5.91
N GLU A 101 -7.19 -6.92 5.74
CA GLU A 101 -8.42 -7.64 6.07
C GLU A 101 -9.02 -8.25 4.81
N ILE A 102 -9.43 -9.51 4.88
CA ILE A 102 -10.15 -10.19 3.81
C ILE A 102 -11.63 -9.82 3.91
N LEU A 103 -12.15 -9.12 2.90
CA LEU A 103 -13.54 -8.68 2.87
C LEU A 103 -14.46 -9.68 2.21
N GLU A 104 -14.04 -10.20 1.06
CA GLU A 104 -14.84 -11.12 0.25
C GLU A 104 -13.94 -12.07 -0.52
N LYS A 105 -14.43 -13.25 -0.83
CA LYS A 105 -13.77 -14.14 -1.78
C LYS A 105 -14.80 -14.96 -2.55
N ARG A 106 -14.48 -15.24 -3.81
CA ARG A 106 -15.30 -16.07 -4.69
C ARG A 106 -14.44 -16.74 -5.74
N GLU A 107 -14.89 -17.86 -6.28
CA GLU A 107 -14.26 -18.42 -7.47
C GLU A 107 -14.54 -17.53 -8.70
N SER A 108 -13.59 -17.48 -9.62
CA SER A 108 -13.76 -16.71 -10.85
C SER A 108 -14.76 -17.40 -11.78
N GLY A 109 -15.74 -16.64 -12.26
CA GLY A 109 -16.69 -17.15 -13.24
C GLY A 109 -16.13 -17.29 -14.66
N SER A 110 -15.04 -16.61 -14.98
CA SER A 110 -14.44 -16.56 -16.33
C SER A 110 -13.08 -17.25 -16.45
N ARG A 111 -12.40 -17.53 -15.33
CA ARG A 111 -11.08 -18.13 -15.29
C ARG A 111 -11.07 -19.34 -14.37
N PRO A 112 -11.25 -20.57 -14.92
CA PRO A 112 -11.19 -21.80 -14.14
C PRO A 112 -9.86 -21.92 -13.36
N GLY A 113 -9.94 -22.40 -12.12
CA GLY A 113 -8.77 -22.54 -11.26
C GLY A 113 -8.28 -21.24 -10.61
N GLN A 114 -9.06 -20.17 -10.69
CA GLN A 114 -8.75 -18.88 -10.08
C GLN A 114 -9.87 -18.41 -9.16
N GLY A 115 -9.50 -17.78 -8.07
CA GLY A 115 -10.41 -17.08 -7.17
C GLY A 115 -10.20 -15.57 -7.24
N ILE A 116 -11.21 -14.83 -6.86
CA ILE A 116 -11.14 -13.36 -6.70
C ILE A 116 -11.29 -13.05 -5.22
N VAL A 117 -10.32 -12.36 -4.66
CA VAL A 117 -10.30 -11.94 -3.25
C VAL A 117 -10.34 -10.42 -3.20
N THR A 118 -11.28 -9.88 -2.43
CA THR A 118 -11.33 -8.44 -2.14
C THR A 118 -10.77 -8.21 -0.74
N VAL A 119 -9.79 -7.33 -0.65
CA VAL A 119 -9.10 -7.02 0.60
C VAL A 119 -9.12 -5.52 0.88
N ARG A 120 -9.09 -5.16 2.17
CA ARG A 120 -8.82 -3.80 2.63
C ARG A 120 -7.48 -3.77 3.31
N THR A 121 -6.59 -2.89 2.83
CA THR A 121 -5.27 -2.69 3.43
C THR A 121 -5.16 -1.32 4.04
N ARG A 122 -4.62 -1.25 5.24
CA ARG A 122 -4.24 -0.03 5.94
C ARG A 122 -2.74 0.04 6.08
N GLY A 123 -2.17 1.17 5.72
CA GLY A 123 -0.80 1.52 6.05
C GLY A 123 -0.76 2.32 7.34
N LEU A 124 0.07 1.90 8.28
CA LEU A 124 0.22 2.51 9.59
C LEU A 124 1.65 2.99 9.78
N ASN A 125 1.83 4.17 10.36
CA ASN A 125 3.15 4.66 10.74
C ASN A 125 3.56 4.16 12.13
N GLN A 126 4.72 4.60 12.62
CA GLN A 126 5.28 4.20 13.93
C GLN A 126 4.42 4.66 15.13
N ARG A 127 3.49 5.57 14.94
CA ARG A 127 2.54 6.05 15.97
C ARG A 127 1.17 5.41 15.85
N ASP A 128 1.05 4.36 15.04
CA ASP A 128 -0.21 3.66 14.74
C ASP A 128 -1.27 4.55 14.05
N GLU A 129 -0.84 5.65 13.43
CA GLU A 129 -1.72 6.47 12.61
C GLU A 129 -1.91 5.82 11.24
N VAL A 130 -3.14 5.77 10.76
CA VAL A 130 -3.45 5.33 9.39
C VAL A 130 -3.02 6.44 8.42
N VAL A 131 -2.05 6.14 7.57
CA VAL A 131 -1.54 7.06 6.55
C VAL A 131 -2.17 6.83 5.19
N ILE A 132 -2.63 5.60 4.93
CA ILE A 132 -3.33 5.21 3.71
C ILE A 132 -4.27 4.05 3.99
N GLU A 133 -5.41 4.04 3.33
CA GLU A 133 -6.36 2.93 3.32
C GLU A 133 -6.86 2.73 1.90
N PHE A 134 -6.95 1.48 1.46
CA PHE A 134 -7.48 1.16 0.14
C PHE A 134 -8.04 -0.26 0.09
N GLU A 135 -8.92 -0.50 -0.87
CA GLU A 135 -9.39 -1.83 -1.21
C GLU A 135 -8.73 -2.29 -2.52
N ARG A 136 -8.42 -3.58 -2.60
CA ARG A 136 -7.93 -4.24 -3.82
C ARG A 136 -8.77 -5.46 -4.15
N SER A 137 -8.91 -5.72 -5.44
CA SER A 137 -9.34 -7.02 -5.95
C SER A 137 -8.14 -7.75 -6.51
N ILE A 138 -7.94 -8.98 -6.07
CA ILE A 138 -6.78 -9.81 -6.40
C ILE A 138 -7.27 -11.13 -6.96
N MET A 139 -6.71 -11.55 -8.08
CA MET A 139 -6.92 -12.88 -8.63
C MET A 139 -5.86 -13.82 -8.06
N VAL A 140 -6.27 -14.90 -7.43
CA VAL A 140 -5.39 -15.86 -6.73
C VAL A 140 -5.67 -17.26 -7.26
N PRO A 141 -4.65 -18.09 -7.49
CA PRO A 141 -4.90 -19.47 -7.88
C PRO A 141 -5.61 -20.25 -6.76
N LEU A 142 -6.49 -21.16 -7.16
CA LEU A 142 -7.02 -22.21 -6.29
C LEU A 142 -5.92 -23.25 -6.05
N ALA A 143 -6.02 -23.98 -4.93
CA ALA A 143 -5.06 -25.04 -4.59
C ALA A 143 -5.16 -26.23 -5.56
#